data_af4e814cf690ec90a4a3e512cab69f8a
#
_entry.id   af4e814cf690ec90a4a3e512cab69f8a
#
_cell.length_a   1.000
_cell.length_b   1.000
_cell.length_c   1.000
_cell.angle_alpha   90.00
_cell.angle_beta   90.00
_cell.angle_gamma   90.00
#
_symmetry.space_group_name_H-M   'P 1'
#
loop_
_entity.id
_entity.type
_entity.pdbx_description
1 polymer ?
#
loop_
_entity_poly.entity_id
_entity_poly.type
_entity_poly.pdbx_seq_one_letter_code
_entity_poly.pdbx_strand_id
1 'polypeptide(L)'
;MKPFDKIANKIESIHHNKLPRKWKKIGDIAVIDFSNIEETNHKEIAQIYAEELNVKTIIQKNQIAGELREPENVKLLYGNETVTEISEYGIKYKLDLAEIMWSPGNTGWRSALSGPKEVADFYTFNNPDTIIDYFAGIGYFSIQM
;
A
#
# COMPACT_ATOMS: atom_id res chain seq x y z
N MET A 1 11.21 16.83 -12.26
CA MET A 1 9.83 17.27 -11.90
C MET A 1 9.23 16.23 -10.98
N LYS A 2 8.58 16.64 -9.89
CA LYS A 2 7.92 15.71 -8.96
C LYS A 2 6.71 15.05 -9.64
N PRO A 3 6.33 13.82 -9.28
CA PRO A 3 5.17 13.15 -9.90
C PRO A 3 3.88 13.99 -9.85
N PHE A 4 3.63 14.68 -8.72
CA PHE A 4 2.47 15.54 -8.59
C PHE A 4 2.44 16.68 -9.61
N ASP A 5 3.58 17.31 -9.90
CA ASP A 5 3.64 18.43 -10.86
C ASP A 5 3.32 17.94 -12.29
N LYS A 6 3.73 16.72 -12.64
CA LYS A 6 3.39 16.09 -13.92
C LYS A 6 1.89 15.82 -14.03
N ILE A 7 1.30 15.29 -12.94
CA ILE A 7 -0.14 15.05 -12.85
C ILE A 7 -0.92 16.36 -13.00
N ALA A 8 -0.56 17.39 -12.21
CA ALA A 8 -1.23 18.66 -12.24
C ALA A 8 -1.18 19.34 -13.63
N ASN A 9 -0.06 19.22 -14.35
CA ASN A 9 0.08 19.80 -15.70
C ASN A 9 -0.82 19.12 -16.76
N LYS A 10 -1.31 17.89 -16.50
CA LYS A 10 -2.21 17.17 -17.40
C LYS A 10 -3.69 17.39 -17.09
N ILE A 11 -3.99 18.02 -15.96
CA ILE A 11 -5.36 18.24 -15.48
C ILE A 11 -5.68 19.73 -15.56
N GLU A 12 -6.92 20.07 -15.88
CA GLU A 12 -7.36 21.47 -15.93
C GLU A 12 -7.15 22.19 -14.60
N SER A 13 -6.72 23.45 -14.67
CA SER A 13 -6.34 24.25 -13.50
C SER A 13 -7.45 24.39 -12.44
N ILE A 14 -8.72 24.33 -12.87
CA ILE A 14 -9.88 24.42 -11.98
C ILE A 14 -9.92 23.31 -10.93
N HIS A 15 -9.28 22.17 -11.21
CA HIS A 15 -9.24 21.02 -10.30
C HIS A 15 -7.98 20.98 -9.42
N HIS A 16 -6.95 21.80 -9.70
CA HIS A 16 -5.64 21.70 -9.04
C HIS A 16 -5.69 21.76 -7.51
N ASN A 17 -6.59 22.59 -6.95
CA ASN A 17 -6.72 22.75 -5.50
C ASN A 17 -7.35 21.53 -4.81
N LYS A 18 -8.05 20.69 -5.57
CA LYS A 18 -8.73 19.49 -5.08
C LYS A 18 -7.91 18.22 -5.29
N LEU A 19 -6.80 18.28 -6.06
CA LEU A 19 -6.00 17.12 -6.38
C LEU A 19 -5.25 16.57 -5.17
N PRO A 20 -5.31 15.25 -4.93
CA PRO A 20 -4.57 14.59 -3.86
C PRO A 20 -3.06 14.71 -4.06
N ARG A 21 -2.37 15.26 -3.05
CA ARG A 21 -0.90 15.37 -3.03
C ARG A 21 -0.22 14.18 -2.37
N LYS A 22 -1.00 13.30 -1.74
CA LYS A 22 -0.52 12.12 -1.01
C LYS A 22 -1.21 10.87 -1.53
N TRP A 23 -0.43 9.84 -1.74
CA TRP A 23 -0.90 8.51 -2.12
C TRP A 23 -0.03 7.44 -1.49
N LYS A 24 -0.54 6.24 -1.45
CA LYS A 24 0.18 5.05 -1.00
C LYS A 24 0.29 4.09 -2.18
N LYS A 25 1.51 3.90 -2.69
CA LYS A 25 1.78 2.90 -3.72
C LYS A 25 2.10 1.57 -3.05
N ILE A 26 1.42 0.51 -3.48
CA ILE A 26 1.55 -0.85 -2.97
C ILE A 26 1.69 -1.75 -4.19
N GLY A 27 2.90 -2.21 -4.46
CA GLY A 27 3.21 -2.90 -5.71
C GLY A 27 2.84 -2.04 -6.93
N ASP A 28 1.95 -2.54 -7.75
CA ASP A 28 1.43 -1.88 -8.95
C ASP A 28 0.02 -1.28 -8.79
N ILE A 29 -0.40 -1.06 -7.54
CA ILE A 29 -1.66 -0.38 -7.18
C ILE A 29 -1.34 0.87 -6.36
N ALA A 30 -2.13 1.94 -6.54
CA ALA A 30 -2.08 3.12 -5.69
C ALA A 30 -3.41 3.36 -4.98
N VAL A 31 -3.33 3.66 -3.69
CA VAL A 31 -4.47 4.06 -2.85
C VAL A 31 -4.42 5.56 -2.66
N ILE A 32 -5.47 6.25 -3.11
CA ILE A 32 -5.54 7.72 -3.17
C ILE A 32 -6.90 8.20 -2.65
N ASP A 33 -6.92 9.33 -1.96
CA ASP A 33 -8.14 9.94 -1.46
C ASP A 33 -8.70 10.97 -2.45
N PHE A 34 -9.77 10.60 -3.15
CA PHE A 34 -10.48 11.46 -4.11
C PHE A 34 -11.75 12.10 -3.53
N SER A 35 -11.92 12.08 -2.22
CA SER A 35 -13.13 12.63 -1.56
C SER A 35 -13.42 14.09 -1.88
N ASN A 36 -12.41 14.87 -2.26
CA ASN A 36 -12.55 16.27 -2.64
C ASN A 36 -12.77 16.49 -4.15
N ILE A 37 -12.81 15.43 -4.95
CA ILE A 37 -13.00 15.46 -6.40
C ILE A 37 -14.44 15.04 -6.70
N GLU A 38 -15.08 15.69 -7.65
CA GLU A 38 -16.41 15.30 -8.11
C GLU A 38 -16.37 13.93 -8.79
N GLU A 39 -17.35 13.07 -8.51
CA GLU A 39 -17.38 11.69 -9.01
C GLU A 39 -17.32 11.58 -10.53
N THR A 40 -17.92 12.55 -11.23
CA THR A 40 -17.89 12.65 -12.69
C THR A 40 -16.48 12.68 -13.27
N ASN A 41 -15.53 13.22 -12.51
CA ASN A 41 -14.14 13.41 -12.92
C ASN A 41 -13.21 12.30 -12.40
N HIS A 42 -13.70 11.40 -11.54
CA HIS A 42 -12.87 10.38 -10.91
C HIS A 42 -12.12 9.52 -11.91
N LYS A 43 -12.80 9.02 -12.95
CA LYS A 43 -12.22 8.08 -13.90
C LYS A 43 -11.08 8.71 -14.70
N GLU A 44 -11.30 9.92 -15.21
CA GLU A 44 -10.31 10.64 -16.03
C GLU A 44 -9.08 11.00 -15.19
N ILE A 45 -9.31 11.61 -14.02
CA ILE A 45 -8.23 12.03 -13.13
C ILE A 45 -7.46 10.79 -12.62
N ALA A 46 -8.16 9.71 -12.25
CA ALA A 46 -7.52 8.48 -11.79
C ALA A 46 -6.66 7.83 -12.88
N GLN A 47 -7.08 7.90 -14.15
CA GLN A 47 -6.26 7.43 -15.27
C GLN A 47 -4.93 8.19 -15.35
N ILE A 48 -4.98 9.51 -15.25
CA ILE A 48 -3.76 10.35 -15.28
C ILE A 48 -2.82 9.99 -14.11
N TYR A 49 -3.39 9.79 -12.91
CA TYR A 49 -2.60 9.31 -11.77
C TYR A 49 -1.99 7.93 -12.02
N ALA A 50 -2.74 7.00 -12.61
CA ALA A 50 -2.25 5.66 -12.90
C ALA A 50 -1.06 5.67 -13.86
N GLU A 51 -1.17 6.46 -14.93
CA GLU A 51 -0.09 6.63 -15.93
C GLU A 51 1.17 7.24 -15.30
N GLU A 52 1.02 8.35 -14.56
CA GLU A 52 2.19 9.06 -13.99
C GLU A 52 2.84 8.31 -12.82
N LEU A 53 2.09 7.51 -12.08
CA LEU A 53 2.60 6.68 -11.00
C LEU A 53 3.08 5.31 -11.47
N ASN A 54 2.83 4.97 -12.75
CA ASN A 54 3.09 3.67 -13.32
C ASN A 54 2.48 2.56 -12.45
N VAL A 55 1.15 2.61 -12.32
CA VAL A 55 0.35 1.60 -11.63
C VAL A 55 -0.82 1.15 -12.51
N LYS A 56 -1.28 -0.09 -12.32
CA LYS A 56 -2.39 -0.66 -13.08
C LYS A 56 -3.77 -0.29 -12.53
N THR A 57 -3.84 0.01 -11.23
CA THR A 57 -5.11 0.27 -10.56
C THR A 57 -4.97 1.44 -9.58
N ILE A 58 -6.02 2.26 -9.51
CA ILE A 58 -6.22 3.28 -8.48
C ILE A 58 -7.42 2.87 -7.63
N ILE A 59 -7.20 2.75 -6.33
CA ILE A 59 -8.22 2.47 -5.32
C ILE A 59 -8.49 3.75 -4.53
N GLN A 60 -9.78 4.07 -4.32
CA GLN A 60 -10.18 5.11 -3.38
C GLN A 60 -9.71 4.73 -1.98
N LYS A 61 -9.06 5.66 -1.28
CA LYS A 61 -8.74 5.47 0.13
C LYS A 61 -10.03 5.25 0.92
N ASN A 62 -10.12 4.12 1.56
CA ASN A 62 -11.25 3.71 2.37
C ASN A 62 -10.88 3.60 3.85
N GLN A 63 -11.89 3.38 4.67
CA GLN A 63 -11.69 3.10 6.08
C GLN A 63 -11.28 1.64 6.29
N ILE A 64 -10.54 1.42 7.35
CA ILE A 64 -10.21 0.09 7.84
C ILE A 64 -11.04 -0.12 9.10
N ALA A 65 -11.87 -1.14 9.11
CA ALA A 65 -12.81 -1.38 10.20
C ALA A 65 -12.81 -2.82 10.69
N GLY A 66 -13.61 -3.06 11.72
CA GLY A 66 -13.76 -4.36 12.36
C GLY A 66 -12.55 -4.82 13.17
N GLU A 67 -12.72 -5.91 13.88
CA GLU A 67 -11.66 -6.54 14.69
C GLU A 67 -10.52 -7.08 13.82
N LEU A 68 -10.84 -7.59 12.63
CA LEU A 68 -9.87 -8.11 11.68
C LEU A 68 -9.14 -7.00 10.89
N ARG A 69 -9.55 -5.73 11.06
CA ARG A 69 -8.96 -4.57 10.37
C ARG A 69 -8.92 -4.72 8.86
N GLU A 70 -10.05 -5.11 8.29
CA GLU A 70 -10.21 -5.28 6.84
C GLU A 70 -10.61 -3.97 6.16
N PRO A 71 -10.26 -3.78 4.87
CA PRO A 71 -10.73 -2.65 4.09
C PRO A 71 -12.24 -2.72 3.87
N GLU A 72 -12.97 -1.63 4.15
CA GLU A 72 -14.40 -1.56 3.89
C GLU A 72 -14.69 -0.82 2.59
N ASN A 73 -15.72 -1.30 1.87
CA ASN A 73 -16.26 -0.62 0.69
C ASN A 73 -15.21 -0.19 -0.33
N VAL A 74 -14.37 -1.11 -0.75
CA VAL A 74 -13.31 -0.83 -1.73
C VAL A 74 -13.90 -0.36 -3.04
N LYS A 75 -13.59 0.88 -3.44
CA LYS A 75 -14.01 1.49 -4.70
C LYS A 75 -12.83 1.62 -5.64
N LEU A 76 -12.93 1.01 -6.82
CA LEU A 76 -11.97 1.20 -7.89
C LEU A 76 -12.26 2.51 -8.62
N LEU A 77 -11.27 3.37 -8.73
CA LEU A 77 -11.34 4.61 -9.50
C LEU A 77 -10.82 4.42 -10.93
N TYR A 78 -9.84 3.53 -11.10
CA TYR A 78 -9.26 3.14 -12.38
C TYR A 78 -8.70 1.72 -12.29
N GLY A 79 -8.72 0.99 -13.42
CA GLY A 79 -8.29 -0.42 -13.46
C GLY A 79 -9.38 -1.36 -12.96
N ASN A 80 -9.04 -2.65 -12.87
CA ASN A 80 -10.00 -3.71 -12.54
C ASN A 80 -9.43 -4.80 -11.63
N GLU A 81 -8.18 -4.65 -11.17
CA GLU A 81 -7.51 -5.63 -10.33
C GLU A 81 -7.19 -5.07 -8.96
N THR A 82 -7.44 -5.85 -7.92
CA THR A 82 -7.12 -5.52 -6.53
C THR A 82 -5.94 -6.33 -6.00
N VAL A 83 -5.57 -7.39 -6.71
CA VAL A 83 -4.43 -8.24 -6.36
C VAL A 83 -3.13 -7.62 -6.84
N THR A 84 -2.16 -7.52 -5.95
CA THR A 84 -0.81 -7.00 -6.24
C THR A 84 0.27 -7.86 -5.60
N GLU A 85 1.50 -7.74 -6.09
CA GLU A 85 2.69 -8.39 -5.51
C GLU A 85 3.66 -7.33 -4.99
N ILE A 86 4.18 -7.54 -3.80
CA ILE A 86 5.16 -6.69 -3.15
C ILE A 86 6.36 -7.54 -2.77
N SER A 87 7.55 -7.07 -3.09
CA SER A 87 8.78 -7.69 -2.61
C SER A 87 9.38 -6.86 -1.49
N GLU A 88 9.59 -7.47 -0.34
CA GLU A 88 10.20 -6.84 0.82
C GLU A 88 11.18 -7.82 1.47
N TYR A 89 12.45 -7.41 1.60
CA TYR A 89 13.51 -8.21 2.21
C TYR A 89 13.63 -9.65 1.68
N GLY A 90 13.47 -9.84 0.36
CA GLY A 90 13.55 -11.14 -0.30
C GLY A 90 12.26 -11.98 -0.26
N ILE A 91 11.26 -11.55 0.46
CA ILE A 91 9.95 -12.20 0.52
C ILE A 91 8.99 -11.53 -0.44
N LYS A 92 8.20 -12.34 -1.14
CA LYS A 92 7.12 -11.89 -2.02
C LYS A 92 5.78 -12.08 -1.36
N TYR A 93 5.07 -10.97 -1.17
CA TYR A 93 3.70 -10.96 -0.68
C TYR A 93 2.75 -10.73 -1.85
N LYS A 94 1.88 -11.69 -2.12
CA LYS A 94 0.78 -11.53 -3.07
C LYS A 94 -0.50 -11.29 -2.28
N LEU A 95 -1.10 -10.12 -2.45
CA LEU A 95 -2.19 -9.65 -1.61
C LEU A 95 -3.34 -9.14 -2.45
N ASP A 96 -4.56 -9.40 -2.00
CA ASP A 96 -5.76 -8.71 -2.47
C ASP A 96 -6.03 -7.48 -1.57
N LEU A 97 -5.85 -6.29 -2.11
CA LEU A 97 -6.04 -5.05 -1.36
C LEU A 97 -7.53 -4.70 -1.12
N ALA A 98 -8.45 -5.48 -1.68
CA ALA A 98 -9.87 -5.39 -1.33
C ALA A 98 -10.18 -6.14 -0.03
N GLU A 99 -9.36 -7.10 0.36
CA GLU A 99 -9.59 -7.96 1.52
C GLU A 99 -8.56 -7.71 2.63
N ILE A 100 -7.32 -7.38 2.26
CA ILE A 100 -6.19 -7.32 3.18
C ILE A 100 -5.61 -5.92 3.24
N MET A 101 -5.47 -5.39 4.46
CA MET A 101 -4.77 -4.13 4.69
C MET A 101 -3.26 -4.33 4.66
N TRP A 102 -2.57 -3.71 3.69
CA TRP A 102 -1.12 -3.59 3.73
C TRP A 102 -0.69 -2.40 4.60
N SER A 103 0.08 -2.66 5.64
CA SER A 103 0.69 -1.63 6.49
C SER A 103 2.19 -1.52 6.22
N PRO A 104 2.70 -0.37 5.76
CA PRO A 104 4.15 -0.16 5.61
C PRO A 104 4.84 0.20 6.94
N GLY A 105 4.12 0.14 8.05
CA GLY A 105 4.66 0.40 9.39
C GLY A 105 5.71 -0.63 9.81
N ASN A 106 6.51 -0.28 10.83
CA ASN A 106 7.51 -1.15 11.45
C ASN A 106 8.60 -1.69 10.50
N THR A 107 8.90 -0.96 9.42
CA THR A 107 9.93 -1.36 8.44
C THR A 107 11.29 -1.58 9.07
N GLY A 108 11.65 -0.80 10.09
CA GLY A 108 12.91 -0.98 10.82
C GLY A 108 13.01 -2.35 11.50
N TRP A 109 11.95 -2.79 12.16
CA TRP A 109 11.89 -4.11 12.79
C TRP A 109 11.88 -5.24 11.76
N ARG A 110 11.09 -5.11 10.70
CA ARG A 110 11.08 -6.10 9.61
C ARG A 110 12.44 -6.23 8.95
N SER A 111 13.11 -5.11 8.71
CA SER A 111 14.47 -5.10 8.17
C SER A 111 15.47 -5.77 9.11
N ALA A 112 15.35 -5.53 10.42
CA ALA A 112 16.24 -6.15 11.40
C ALA A 112 16.07 -7.66 11.47
N LEU A 113 14.84 -8.16 11.40
CA LEU A 113 14.55 -9.61 11.43
C LEU A 113 14.96 -10.34 10.16
N SER A 114 14.96 -9.66 9.01
CA SER A 114 15.37 -10.21 7.71
C SER A 114 16.86 -10.00 7.40
N GLY A 115 17.57 -9.29 8.27
CA GLY A 115 18.98 -8.94 8.10
C GLY A 115 19.95 -10.12 8.35
N PRO A 116 21.26 -9.84 8.32
CA PRO A 116 22.26 -10.84 8.69
C PRO A 116 21.96 -11.45 10.05
N LYS A 117 22.30 -12.73 10.21
CA LYS A 117 22.02 -13.50 11.42
C LYS A 117 22.47 -12.80 12.71
N GLU A 118 23.59 -12.07 12.64
CA GLU A 118 24.16 -11.33 13.78
C GLU A 118 23.24 -10.19 14.25
N VAL A 119 22.47 -9.58 13.35
CA VAL A 119 21.47 -8.54 13.68
C VAL A 119 20.21 -9.19 14.18
N ALA A 120 19.77 -10.26 13.54
CA ALA A 120 18.64 -11.06 13.99
C ALA A 120 18.90 -11.65 15.38
N ASP A 121 20.08 -12.19 15.64
CA ASP A 121 20.48 -12.76 16.94
C ASP A 121 20.48 -11.72 18.08
N PHE A 122 20.65 -10.43 17.78
CA PHE A 122 20.55 -9.37 18.78
C PHE A 122 19.11 -9.11 19.24
N TYR A 123 18.15 -9.26 18.31
CA TYR A 123 16.74 -9.01 18.57
C TYR A 123 15.92 -10.27 18.80
N THR A 124 16.41 -11.43 18.34
CA THR A 124 15.75 -12.71 18.49
C THR A 124 16.49 -13.55 19.51
N PHE A 125 15.73 -14.18 20.33
CA PHE A 125 16.15 -15.12 21.36
C PHE A 125 17.03 -16.22 20.75
N ASN A 126 18.07 -16.63 21.45
CA ASN A 126 19.01 -17.67 21.06
C ASN A 126 18.31 -18.93 20.50
N ASN A 127 18.18 -19.04 19.17
CA ASN A 127 17.61 -20.16 18.43
C ASN A 127 16.38 -20.78 19.12
N PRO A 128 15.24 -20.10 19.20
CA PRO A 128 14.06 -20.69 19.81
C PRO A 128 13.54 -21.86 18.95
N ASP A 129 13.25 -23.00 19.55
CA ASP A 129 12.60 -24.12 18.89
C ASP A 129 11.15 -23.78 18.46
N THR A 130 10.58 -22.78 19.08
CA THR A 130 9.19 -22.34 18.83
C THR A 130 9.06 -20.83 18.90
N ILE A 131 8.42 -20.27 17.90
CA ILE A 131 8.06 -18.84 17.84
C ILE A 131 6.55 -18.72 17.87
N ILE A 132 6.02 -17.84 18.74
CA ILE A 132 4.59 -17.54 18.81
C ILE A 132 4.40 -16.06 18.48
N ASP A 133 3.69 -15.80 17.39
CA ASP A 133 3.31 -14.45 16.98
C ASP A 133 1.82 -14.20 17.26
N TYR A 134 1.52 -13.50 18.34
CA TYR A 134 0.13 -13.23 18.77
C TYR A 134 -0.62 -12.29 17.84
N PHE A 135 0.08 -11.49 17.04
CA PHE A 135 -0.48 -10.48 16.17
C PHE A 135 0.02 -10.61 14.74
N ALA A 136 0.21 -11.83 14.30
CA ALA A 136 0.86 -12.17 13.03
C ALA A 136 0.24 -11.43 11.81
N GLY A 137 -1.08 -11.26 11.78
CA GLY A 137 -1.76 -10.73 10.62
C GLY A 137 -1.40 -11.54 9.37
N ILE A 138 -0.77 -10.89 8.39
CA ILE A 138 -0.25 -11.56 7.19
C ILE A 138 1.20 -12.07 7.35
N GLY A 139 1.70 -12.16 8.57
CA GLY A 139 3.02 -12.68 8.84
C GLY A 139 4.17 -11.66 8.66
N TYR A 140 3.92 -10.39 8.85
CA TYR A 140 4.94 -9.34 8.69
C TYR A 140 6.25 -9.59 9.43
N PHE A 141 6.19 -10.22 10.59
CA PHE A 141 7.34 -10.55 11.42
C PHE A 141 7.70 -12.02 11.31
N SER A 142 6.71 -12.90 11.50
CA SER A 142 6.93 -14.35 11.56
C SER A 142 7.46 -14.96 10.27
N ILE A 143 7.14 -14.40 9.10
CA ILE A 143 7.69 -14.86 7.82
C ILE A 143 9.16 -14.42 7.64
N GLN A 144 9.59 -13.36 8.33
CA GLN A 144 10.96 -12.84 8.25
C GLN A 144 11.95 -13.62 9.16
N MET A 145 11.44 -14.33 10.14
CA MET A 145 12.22 -15.14 11.08
C MET A 145 12.59 -16.50 10.50
#